data_c99836745447c0284470457fd0a8c538
#
_entry.id   c99836745447c0284470457fd0a8c538
#
_cell.length_a   1.000
_cell.length_b   1.000
_cell.length_c   1.000
_cell.angle_alpha   90.00
_cell.angle_beta   90.00
_cell.angle_gamma   90.00
#
_symmetry.space_group_name_H-M   'P 1'
#
loop_
_entity.id
_entity.type
_entity.pdbx_description
1 polymer ?
#
loop_
_entity_poly.entity_id
_entity_poly.type
_entity_poly.pdbx_seq_one_letter_code
_entity_poly.pdbx_strand_id
1 'polypeptide(L)'
;MAQQRNSKSTKPHSTLLIMRKTILYILSIILLQSCSWFDVGAESEIDEKDMFVNADGYYTALTGIYISMGSTELYGGNLTLTALEPLSQQYNVKEDDPDRVAWSQFKYTTDGGQELVSAIWLKMYNTIVNANMLLAKLPEAEGKIDSDVIDIIHGEVLALRSLMYFDLMRLFNESYEVNPESGNVRYKTDFGFVLGKKMSNEQLIDTIISDLMQARNYLKKDPLYCNKAYSNRYLAYDRTQRMNYYAATALLARMEIYRGHYAEAAQYAEEVIDTEKYRFILPEEILETDIYGVEQKADRIFMPEMIFALYCENILTVSRSYYEGLTGDFAKSANAYEDNDVRRAWLYQNPSANGKINMIRYQRSVKSEDAGKYGDPVVPMLKISEMYLILAECNLNGIDTKENALSLLNTIKLNRGEAALPATATAQTLWNELTHEYICDFRGEGQLFYYYKRRNLRAVDDGNYNGNTVSVPASAYVLPLPDYEKQFGY
;
A
#
# COMPACT_ATOMS: atom_id res chain seq x y z
N MET A 1 65.15 -2.32 85.42
CA MET A 1 65.90 -3.26 84.60
C MET A 1 64.97 -3.80 83.56
N ALA A 2 64.89 -3.31 82.46
CA ALA A 2 65.37 -3.45 81.13
C ALA A 2 65.07 -4.82 80.50
N GLN A 3 64.38 -4.95 79.48
CA GLN A 3 64.94 -5.39 78.18
C GLN A 3 63.84 -5.30 77.10
N GLN A 4 64.18 -4.47 76.12
CA GLN A 4 63.52 -4.41 74.81
C GLN A 4 63.74 -5.72 74.04
N ARG A 5 62.68 -6.18 73.32
CA ARG A 5 62.81 -7.09 72.18
C ARG A 5 62.12 -6.49 70.96
N ASN A 6 62.93 -6.09 70.00
CA ASN A 6 62.56 -5.77 68.66
C ASN A 6 61.95 -7.01 67.91
N SER A 7 60.76 -6.91 67.30
CA SER A 7 60.30 -7.82 66.27
C SER A 7 60.18 -7.07 64.99
N LYS A 8 60.92 -7.46 63.98
CA LYS A 8 60.86 -6.92 62.60
C LYS A 8 59.55 -7.30 61.91
N SER A 9 58.83 -6.30 61.51
CA SER A 9 57.65 -6.41 60.59
C SER A 9 58.18 -6.73 59.18
N THR A 10 57.81 -7.88 58.64
CA THR A 10 57.99 -8.26 57.22
C THR A 10 56.85 -7.77 56.40
N LYS A 11 57.19 -7.14 55.32
CA LYS A 11 56.31 -6.36 54.37
C LYS A 11 55.16 -7.16 53.71
N PRO A 12 53.97 -6.61 53.65
CA PRO A 12 52.83 -7.21 52.84
C PRO A 12 52.74 -6.68 51.39
N HIS A 13 53.78 -6.07 50.84
CA HIS A 13 53.70 -5.47 49.48
C HIS A 13 53.78 -6.44 48.31
N SER A 14 54.36 -7.62 48.48
CA SER A 14 54.53 -8.59 47.39
C SER A 14 53.22 -9.38 47.11
N THR A 15 52.45 -9.67 48.14
CA THR A 15 51.19 -10.42 48.00
C THR A 15 50.08 -9.60 47.30
N LEU A 16 50.03 -8.28 47.56
CA LEU A 16 49.10 -7.37 46.94
C LEU A 16 49.37 -7.17 45.42
N LEU A 17 50.66 -7.19 45.04
CA LEU A 17 51.08 -7.05 43.65
C LEU A 17 50.75 -8.31 42.81
N ILE A 18 50.89 -9.48 43.44
CA ILE A 18 50.57 -10.78 42.83
C ILE A 18 49.04 -10.89 42.67
N MET A 19 48.27 -10.53 43.67
CA MET A 19 46.78 -10.51 43.56
C MET A 19 46.28 -9.55 42.46
N ARG A 20 46.86 -8.35 42.33
CA ARG A 20 46.51 -7.42 41.26
C ARG A 20 46.84 -7.98 39.87
N LYS A 21 47.97 -8.65 39.69
CA LYS A 21 48.31 -9.28 38.41
C LYS A 21 47.39 -10.46 38.09
N THR A 22 47.04 -11.27 39.08
CA THR A 22 46.13 -12.42 38.92
C THR A 22 44.72 -11.95 38.58
N ILE A 23 44.20 -10.87 39.20
CA ILE A 23 42.91 -10.26 38.87
C ILE A 23 42.92 -9.67 37.44
N LEU A 24 44.02 -9.01 37.01
CA LEU A 24 44.14 -8.52 35.64
C LEU A 24 44.16 -9.66 34.59
N TYR A 25 44.83 -10.79 34.90
CA TYR A 25 44.82 -11.96 34.02
C TYR A 25 43.44 -12.63 33.94
N ILE A 26 42.72 -12.73 35.04
CA ILE A 26 41.36 -13.27 35.08
C ILE A 26 40.41 -12.32 34.30
N LEU A 27 40.53 -11.01 34.46
CA LEU A 27 39.74 -10.03 33.72
C LEU A 27 40.03 -10.07 32.22
N SER A 28 41.30 -10.26 31.80
CA SER A 28 41.63 -10.40 30.36
C SER A 28 41.16 -11.71 29.75
N ILE A 29 41.07 -12.81 30.51
CA ILE A 29 40.51 -14.09 30.04
C ILE A 29 38.99 -13.99 29.90
N ILE A 30 38.29 -13.25 30.79
CA ILE A 30 36.84 -13.00 30.71
C ILE A 30 36.54 -12.10 29.50
N LEU A 31 37.38 -11.14 29.15
CA LEU A 31 37.24 -10.26 27.98
C LEU A 31 37.48 -11.01 26.65
N LEU A 32 38.24 -12.10 26.63
CA LEU A 32 38.49 -12.92 25.46
C LEU A 32 37.35 -13.94 25.18
N GLN A 33 36.49 -14.20 26.15
CA GLN A 33 35.29 -15.03 25.98
C GLN A 33 34.04 -14.22 25.56
N SER A 34 34.12 -12.89 25.46
CA SER A 34 33.02 -12.02 25.08
C SER A 34 32.71 -12.02 23.58
N CYS A 35 33.52 -12.65 22.74
CA CYS A 35 33.26 -12.69 21.29
C CYS A 35 32.16 -13.67 20.86
N SER A 36 31.73 -14.61 21.71
CA SER A 36 30.65 -15.55 21.37
C SER A 36 29.25 -15.09 21.83
N TRP A 37 29.16 -13.98 22.58
CA TRP A 37 27.84 -13.43 22.96
C TRP A 37 27.19 -12.61 21.84
N PHE A 38 27.90 -12.23 20.79
CA PHE A 38 27.36 -11.55 19.62
C PHE A 38 26.97 -12.52 18.50
N ASP A 39 27.25 -13.81 18.63
CA ASP A 39 26.65 -14.88 17.80
C ASP A 39 25.34 -15.39 18.42
N VAL A 40 24.44 -14.48 18.73
CA VAL A 40 23.02 -14.80 18.78
C VAL A 40 22.56 -14.77 17.33
N GLY A 41 22.77 -15.85 16.61
CA GLY A 41 21.99 -16.16 15.43
C GLY A 41 20.53 -16.04 15.87
N ALA A 42 19.79 -15.10 15.29
CA ALA A 42 18.37 -15.03 15.54
C ALA A 42 17.80 -16.40 15.15
N GLU A 43 17.23 -17.13 16.10
CA GLU A 43 16.64 -18.47 15.89
C GLU A 43 15.50 -18.50 14.85
N SER A 44 15.33 -17.43 14.08
CA SER A 44 14.34 -17.27 13.01
C SER A 44 14.92 -16.87 11.64
N GLU A 45 16.24 -16.72 11.47
CA GLU A 45 16.81 -16.55 10.13
C GLU A 45 16.97 -17.94 9.49
N ILE A 46 16.00 -18.32 8.66
CA ILE A 46 16.16 -19.43 7.73
C ILE A 46 17.32 -19.04 6.79
N ASP A 47 18.41 -19.79 6.79
CA ASP A 47 19.53 -19.58 5.86
C ASP A 47 18.94 -19.61 4.42
N GLU A 48 19.32 -18.64 3.57
CA GLU A 48 18.91 -18.55 2.18
C GLU A 48 19.05 -19.92 1.45
N LYS A 49 20.11 -20.68 1.81
CA LYS A 49 20.37 -22.00 1.25
C LYS A 49 19.32 -23.06 1.63
N ASP A 50 18.75 -22.93 2.83
CA ASP A 50 17.74 -23.86 3.34
C ASP A 50 16.34 -23.47 2.87
N MET A 51 16.11 -22.20 2.56
CA MET A 51 14.81 -21.68 2.14
C MET A 51 14.38 -22.23 0.76
N PHE A 52 15.27 -22.27 -0.23
CA PHE A 52 14.93 -22.63 -1.61
C PHE A 52 15.22 -24.10 -1.98
N VAL A 53 15.24 -25.00 -0.99
CA VAL A 53 15.48 -26.44 -1.20
C VAL A 53 14.31 -27.12 -1.94
N ASN A 54 13.09 -26.71 -1.65
CA ASN A 54 11.86 -27.31 -2.19
C ASN A 54 10.83 -26.25 -2.60
N ALA A 55 9.70 -26.69 -3.15
CA ALA A 55 8.62 -25.82 -3.62
C ALA A 55 8.06 -24.88 -2.52
N ASP A 56 7.92 -25.39 -1.28
CA ASP A 56 7.34 -24.62 -0.19
C ASP A 56 8.16 -23.37 0.15
N GLY A 57 9.49 -23.41 -0.02
CA GLY A 57 10.36 -22.27 0.19
C GLY A 57 10.04 -21.10 -0.77
N TYR A 58 9.80 -21.39 -2.05
CA TYR A 58 9.42 -20.37 -3.03
C TYR A 58 8.03 -19.77 -2.74
N TYR A 59 7.06 -20.60 -2.34
CA TYR A 59 5.73 -20.14 -1.94
C TYR A 59 5.79 -19.29 -0.68
N THR A 60 6.64 -19.66 0.28
CA THR A 60 6.87 -18.91 1.51
C THR A 60 7.50 -17.56 1.21
N ALA A 61 8.52 -17.50 0.34
CA ALA A 61 9.16 -16.27 -0.09
C ALA A 61 8.16 -15.31 -0.75
N LEU A 62 7.35 -15.80 -1.69
CA LEU A 62 6.32 -15.00 -2.34
C LEU A 62 5.26 -14.53 -1.34
N THR A 63 4.80 -15.39 -0.44
CA THR A 63 3.85 -15.03 0.61
C THR A 63 4.43 -13.97 1.54
N GLY A 64 5.73 -14.06 1.87
CA GLY A 64 6.46 -13.07 2.65
C GLY A 64 6.47 -11.67 2.00
N ILE A 65 6.54 -11.60 0.65
CA ILE A 65 6.43 -10.33 -0.07
C ILE A 65 5.03 -9.73 0.11
N TYR A 66 3.96 -10.50 -0.06
CA TYR A 66 2.58 -10.04 0.17
C TYR A 66 2.36 -9.59 1.62
N ILE A 67 2.83 -10.36 2.61
CA ILE A 67 2.74 -10.00 4.04
C ILE A 67 3.50 -8.69 4.31
N SER A 68 4.71 -8.55 3.74
CA SER A 68 5.51 -7.33 3.90
C SER A 68 4.80 -6.11 3.29
N MET A 69 4.18 -6.26 2.12
CA MET A 69 3.34 -5.20 1.53
C MET A 69 2.12 -4.89 2.39
N GLY A 70 1.48 -5.89 3.00
CA GLY A 70 0.33 -5.74 3.90
C GLY A 70 0.66 -5.21 5.29
N SER A 71 1.91 -4.85 5.57
CA SER A 71 2.32 -4.28 6.86
C SER A 71 1.76 -2.87 7.07
N THR A 72 1.75 -2.42 8.32
CA THR A 72 1.25 -1.08 8.71
C THR A 72 2.09 0.05 8.15
N GLU A 73 3.37 -0.18 7.89
CA GLU A 73 4.28 0.78 7.26
C GLU A 73 3.95 1.03 5.79
N LEU A 74 3.31 0.06 5.12
CA LEU A 74 2.91 0.15 3.72
C LEU A 74 1.38 0.16 3.55
N TYR A 75 0.84 -0.79 2.78
CA TYR A 75 -0.58 -0.77 2.38
C TYR A 75 -1.54 -1.17 3.50
N GLY A 76 -1.08 -1.86 4.54
CA GLY A 76 -1.89 -2.16 5.73
C GLY A 76 -2.10 -0.97 6.67
N GLY A 77 -1.54 0.20 6.35
CA GLY A 77 -1.64 1.40 7.18
C GLY A 77 -1.30 2.69 6.45
N ASN A 78 -0.01 3.00 6.28
CA ASN A 78 0.45 4.31 5.82
C ASN A 78 -0.04 4.66 4.41
N LEU A 79 0.08 3.74 3.45
CA LEU A 79 -0.27 4.00 2.05
C LEU A 79 -1.78 3.89 1.77
N THR A 80 -2.56 3.51 2.77
CA THR A 80 -4.01 3.39 2.67
C THR A 80 -4.72 4.45 3.50
N LEU A 81 -4.26 4.71 4.73
CA LEU A 81 -4.94 5.57 5.68
C LEU A 81 -4.03 6.66 6.26
N THR A 82 -3.02 6.28 7.06
CA THR A 82 -2.41 7.19 8.02
C THR A 82 -1.53 8.26 7.39
N ALA A 83 -0.89 7.99 6.25
CA ALA A 83 -0.10 8.97 5.52
C ALA A 83 -0.91 9.66 4.40
N LEU A 84 -1.63 8.93 3.57
CA LEU A 84 -2.19 9.48 2.35
C LEU A 84 -3.57 10.09 2.51
N GLU A 85 -4.43 9.54 3.37
CA GLU A 85 -5.77 10.09 3.56
C GLU A 85 -5.77 11.51 4.14
N PRO A 86 -4.92 11.88 5.14
CA PRO A 86 -4.85 13.26 5.60
C PRO A 86 -4.47 14.25 4.50
N LEU A 87 -3.65 13.82 3.53
CA LEU A 87 -3.21 14.65 2.40
C LEU A 87 -4.31 14.83 1.35
N SER A 88 -5.33 13.98 1.35
CA SER A 88 -6.50 14.09 0.48
C SER A 88 -7.47 15.21 0.90
N GLN A 89 -7.28 15.81 2.07
CA GLN A 89 -8.09 16.88 2.65
C GLN A 89 -9.56 16.53 2.92
N GLN A 90 -9.88 15.23 3.00
CA GLN A 90 -11.25 14.75 3.17
C GLN A 90 -11.68 14.58 4.63
N TYR A 91 -10.76 14.84 5.57
CA TYR A 91 -10.98 14.62 7.00
C TYR A 91 -10.38 15.76 7.84
N ASN A 92 -11.02 16.07 8.96
CA ASN A 92 -10.47 16.97 9.96
C ASN A 92 -9.63 16.17 10.96
N VAL A 93 -8.37 16.54 11.13
CA VAL A 93 -7.45 15.94 12.10
C VAL A 93 -7.63 16.59 13.47
N LYS A 94 -7.50 15.82 14.55
CA LYS A 94 -7.55 16.36 15.90
C LYS A 94 -6.40 17.31 16.19
N GLU A 95 -6.69 18.43 16.84
CA GLU A 95 -5.69 19.44 17.20
C GLU A 95 -4.70 18.96 18.28
N ASP A 96 -5.03 17.90 19.02
CA ASP A 96 -4.19 17.31 20.07
C ASP A 96 -3.08 16.38 19.53
N ASP A 97 -3.02 16.16 18.21
CA ASP A 97 -1.94 15.45 17.52
C ASP A 97 -1.16 16.40 16.57
N PRO A 98 -0.13 17.11 17.09
CA PRO A 98 0.60 18.13 16.32
C PRO A 98 1.26 17.61 15.06
N ASP A 99 1.81 16.38 15.08
CA ASP A 99 2.47 15.80 13.92
C ASP A 99 1.48 15.46 12.81
N ARG A 100 0.32 14.90 13.16
CA ARG A 100 -0.73 14.63 12.20
C ARG A 100 -1.35 15.92 11.63
N VAL A 101 -1.53 16.96 12.46
CA VAL A 101 -1.95 18.30 12.01
C VAL A 101 -0.93 18.88 11.04
N ALA A 102 0.36 18.84 11.38
CA ALA A 102 1.43 19.32 10.50
C ALA A 102 1.45 18.53 9.17
N TRP A 103 1.32 17.21 9.24
CA TRP A 103 1.26 16.32 8.08
C TRP A 103 0.08 16.68 7.16
N SER A 104 -1.13 16.84 7.69
CA SER A 104 -2.31 17.26 6.91
C SER A 104 -2.17 18.65 6.28
N GLN A 105 -1.29 19.51 6.83
CA GLN A 105 -0.91 20.80 6.29
C GLN A 105 0.31 20.73 5.35
N PHE A 106 0.70 19.54 4.89
CA PHE A 106 1.85 19.31 4.00
C PHE A 106 3.21 19.71 4.61
N LYS A 107 3.32 19.71 5.94
CA LYS A 107 4.55 20.01 6.68
C LYS A 107 5.23 18.69 7.08
N TYR A 108 6.08 18.17 6.21
CA TYR A 108 6.65 16.82 6.33
C TYR A 108 7.94 16.74 7.16
N THR A 109 8.47 17.87 7.61
CA THR A 109 9.79 17.95 8.26
C THR A 109 9.75 17.92 9.80
N THR A 110 8.60 17.63 10.39
CA THR A 110 8.50 17.33 11.83
C THR A 110 9.13 15.95 12.11
N ASP A 111 9.48 15.68 13.37
CA ASP A 111 10.06 14.39 13.75
C ASP A 111 9.13 13.23 13.37
N GLY A 112 7.83 13.31 13.70
CA GLY A 112 6.84 12.32 13.32
C GLY A 112 6.66 12.20 11.79
N GLY A 113 6.78 13.31 11.06
CA GLY A 113 6.76 13.30 9.59
C GLY A 113 7.96 12.57 9.00
N GLN A 114 9.15 12.79 9.55
CA GLN A 114 10.38 12.10 9.11
C GLN A 114 10.37 10.60 9.48
N GLU A 115 9.84 10.23 10.63
CA GLU A 115 9.62 8.83 11.01
C GLU A 115 8.69 8.13 10.02
N LEU A 116 7.57 8.75 9.66
CA LEU A 116 6.59 8.22 8.72
C LEU A 116 7.20 8.02 7.32
N VAL A 117 7.91 9.01 6.81
CA VAL A 117 8.62 8.95 5.53
C VAL A 117 9.66 7.82 5.53
N SER A 118 10.45 7.74 6.61
CA SER A 118 11.50 6.72 6.76
C SER A 118 10.93 5.31 6.83
N ALA A 119 9.81 5.12 7.55
CA ALA A 119 9.14 3.82 7.65
C ALA A 119 8.66 3.33 6.27
N ILE A 120 8.00 4.21 5.49
CA ILE A 120 7.55 3.88 4.13
C ILE A 120 8.74 3.51 3.24
N TRP A 121 9.76 4.35 3.20
CA TRP A 121 10.93 4.17 2.33
C TRP A 121 11.68 2.87 2.63
N LEU A 122 12.07 2.66 3.88
CA LEU A 122 12.81 1.46 4.30
C LEU A 122 12.02 0.19 4.04
N LYS A 123 10.75 0.17 4.44
CA LYS A 123 9.91 -1.03 4.26
C LYS A 123 9.68 -1.35 2.79
N MET A 124 9.49 -0.32 1.96
CA MET A 124 9.31 -0.50 0.52
C MET A 124 10.56 -1.12 -0.13
N TYR A 125 11.74 -0.55 0.13
CA TYR A 125 12.99 -1.09 -0.43
C TYR A 125 13.34 -2.47 0.13
N ASN A 126 13.08 -2.75 1.41
CA ASN A 126 13.27 -4.09 1.96
C ASN A 126 12.38 -5.12 1.24
N THR A 127 11.12 -4.76 0.97
CA THR A 127 10.21 -5.65 0.25
C THR A 127 10.65 -5.85 -1.21
N ILE A 128 11.16 -4.81 -1.86
CA ILE A 128 11.74 -4.89 -3.22
C ILE A 128 12.97 -5.80 -3.23
N VAL A 129 13.84 -5.73 -2.22
CA VAL A 129 15.02 -6.63 -2.10
C VAL A 129 14.58 -8.08 -1.99
N ASN A 130 13.53 -8.39 -1.21
CA ASN A 130 12.97 -9.74 -1.12
C ASN A 130 12.38 -10.20 -2.45
N ALA A 131 11.71 -9.30 -3.19
CA ALA A 131 11.24 -9.60 -4.54
C ALA A 131 12.38 -9.92 -5.51
N ASN A 132 13.46 -9.12 -5.48
CA ASN A 132 14.66 -9.36 -6.30
C ASN A 132 15.34 -10.68 -5.96
N MET A 133 15.43 -11.03 -4.65
CA MET A 133 15.96 -12.31 -4.21
C MET A 133 15.16 -13.49 -4.79
N LEU A 134 13.83 -13.44 -4.66
CA LEU A 134 12.97 -14.50 -5.20
C LEU A 134 13.12 -14.60 -6.73
N LEU A 135 13.13 -13.49 -7.46
CA LEU A 135 13.36 -13.49 -8.92
C LEU A 135 14.69 -14.13 -9.29
N ALA A 136 15.76 -13.85 -8.56
CA ALA A 136 17.08 -14.43 -8.81
C ALA A 136 17.12 -15.95 -8.53
N LYS A 137 16.27 -16.43 -7.63
CA LYS A 137 16.19 -17.86 -7.26
C LYS A 137 15.22 -18.68 -8.11
N LEU A 138 14.31 -18.06 -8.85
CA LEU A 138 13.33 -18.80 -9.67
C LEU A 138 13.94 -19.75 -10.71
N PRO A 139 15.10 -19.47 -11.36
CA PRO A 139 15.74 -20.46 -12.23
C PRO A 139 16.13 -21.76 -11.52
N GLU A 140 16.38 -21.73 -10.22
CA GLU A 140 16.70 -22.89 -9.40
C GLU A 140 15.45 -23.71 -9.01
N ALA A 141 14.24 -23.24 -9.33
CA ALA A 141 12.97 -23.92 -9.06
C ALA A 141 12.63 -25.01 -10.07
N GLU A 142 13.36 -25.06 -11.21
CA GLU A 142 13.17 -26.09 -12.24
C GLU A 142 13.32 -27.50 -11.63
N GLY A 143 12.38 -28.39 -11.95
CA GLY A 143 12.31 -29.73 -11.37
C GLY A 143 11.74 -29.80 -9.94
N LYS A 144 11.56 -28.70 -9.24
CA LYS A 144 10.93 -28.62 -7.91
C LYS A 144 9.47 -28.16 -8.01
N ILE A 145 9.17 -27.31 -8.98
CA ILE A 145 7.86 -26.67 -9.21
C ILE A 145 7.48 -26.89 -10.67
N ASP A 146 6.19 -27.04 -10.95
CA ASP A 146 5.65 -27.06 -12.31
C ASP A 146 6.01 -25.76 -13.06
N SER A 147 6.39 -25.86 -14.33
CA SER A 147 6.86 -24.72 -15.12
C SER A 147 5.81 -23.60 -15.26
N ASP A 148 4.53 -23.94 -15.43
CA ASP A 148 3.45 -22.96 -15.48
C ASP A 148 3.34 -22.19 -14.15
N VAL A 149 3.57 -22.86 -13.02
CA VAL A 149 3.55 -22.26 -11.68
C VAL A 149 4.77 -21.37 -11.46
N ILE A 150 5.95 -21.76 -11.97
CA ILE A 150 7.15 -20.89 -11.96
C ILE A 150 6.86 -19.60 -12.73
N ASP A 151 6.26 -19.70 -13.91
CA ASP A 151 5.87 -18.54 -14.71
C ASP A 151 4.89 -17.62 -13.94
N ILE A 152 3.88 -18.20 -13.30
CA ILE A 152 2.92 -17.42 -12.48
C ILE A 152 3.62 -16.69 -11.34
N ILE A 153 4.49 -17.37 -10.59
CA ILE A 153 5.27 -16.75 -9.51
C ILE A 153 6.15 -15.61 -10.06
N HIS A 154 6.82 -15.86 -11.19
CA HIS A 154 7.66 -14.84 -11.84
C HIS A 154 6.85 -13.60 -12.20
N GLY A 155 5.69 -13.80 -12.83
CA GLY A 155 4.78 -12.72 -13.19
C GLY A 155 4.26 -11.96 -11.97
N GLU A 156 3.85 -12.66 -10.90
CA GLU A 156 3.40 -12.02 -9.66
C GLU A 156 4.50 -11.13 -9.08
N VAL A 157 5.71 -11.65 -8.92
CA VAL A 157 6.81 -10.90 -8.28
C VAL A 157 7.24 -9.70 -9.11
N LEU A 158 7.35 -9.83 -10.44
CA LEU A 158 7.65 -8.69 -11.31
C LEU A 158 6.58 -7.59 -11.22
N ALA A 159 5.30 -7.98 -11.23
CA ALA A 159 4.20 -7.02 -11.14
C ALA A 159 4.14 -6.34 -9.77
N LEU A 160 4.37 -7.06 -8.67
CA LEU A 160 4.46 -6.49 -7.32
C LEU A 160 5.64 -5.52 -7.20
N ARG A 161 6.81 -5.87 -7.75
CA ARG A 161 7.97 -4.98 -7.80
C ARG A 161 7.68 -3.71 -8.59
N SER A 162 7.03 -3.83 -9.75
CA SER A 162 6.62 -2.69 -10.57
C SER A 162 5.65 -1.77 -9.83
N LEU A 163 4.67 -2.33 -9.11
CA LEU A 163 3.75 -1.56 -8.26
C LEU A 163 4.51 -0.79 -7.17
N MET A 164 5.44 -1.43 -6.46
CA MET A 164 6.21 -0.80 -5.39
C MET A 164 7.09 0.34 -5.91
N TYR A 165 7.77 0.17 -7.05
CA TYR A 165 8.54 1.25 -7.67
C TYR A 165 7.66 2.38 -8.19
N PHE A 166 6.49 2.07 -8.72
CA PHE A 166 5.53 3.08 -9.13
C PHE A 166 5.07 3.93 -7.95
N ASP A 167 4.81 3.32 -6.79
CA ASP A 167 4.42 4.05 -5.59
C ASP A 167 5.56 4.87 -5.01
N LEU A 168 6.79 4.38 -5.00
CA LEU A 168 7.97 5.18 -4.65
C LEU A 168 8.09 6.40 -5.58
N MET A 169 7.94 6.23 -6.89
CA MET A 169 7.95 7.33 -7.84
C MET A 169 6.84 8.34 -7.56
N ARG A 170 5.60 7.86 -7.34
CA ARG A 170 4.46 8.72 -7.05
C ARG A 170 4.57 9.47 -5.72
N LEU A 171 5.32 8.97 -4.75
CA LEU A 171 5.55 9.60 -3.45
C LEU A 171 6.70 10.61 -3.48
N PHE A 172 7.84 10.22 -4.02
CA PHE A 172 9.11 10.92 -3.80
C PHE A 172 9.61 11.74 -5.00
N ASN A 173 9.07 11.55 -6.20
CA ASN A 173 9.36 12.40 -7.35
C ASN A 173 8.24 13.44 -7.55
N GLU A 174 8.51 14.50 -8.31
CA GLU A 174 7.45 15.34 -8.86
C GLU A 174 6.54 14.51 -9.77
N SER A 175 5.31 14.97 -10.06
CA SER A 175 4.47 14.25 -11.03
C SER A 175 5.10 14.24 -12.41
N TYR A 176 4.82 13.20 -13.19
CA TYR A 176 5.36 13.05 -14.54
C TYR A 176 5.00 14.25 -15.43
N GLU A 177 3.74 14.72 -15.35
CA GLU A 177 3.27 15.89 -16.09
C GLU A 177 4.05 17.18 -15.77
N VAL A 178 4.44 17.36 -14.49
CA VAL A 178 5.16 18.55 -14.04
C VAL A 178 6.64 18.49 -14.40
N ASN A 179 7.26 17.32 -14.20
CA ASN A 179 8.69 17.16 -14.42
C ASN A 179 9.05 15.70 -14.75
N PRO A 180 9.11 15.34 -16.04
CA PRO A 180 9.55 14.00 -16.47
C PRO A 180 10.98 13.65 -16.06
N GLU A 181 11.83 14.66 -15.87
CA GLU A 181 13.23 14.49 -15.47
C GLU A 181 13.43 14.39 -13.95
N SER A 182 12.39 14.57 -13.14
CA SER A 182 12.48 14.39 -11.69
C SER A 182 12.91 12.96 -11.34
N GLY A 183 13.88 12.80 -10.45
CA GLY A 183 14.43 11.49 -10.15
C GLY A 183 15.08 11.41 -8.77
N ASN A 184 14.32 11.00 -7.76
CA ASN A 184 14.82 10.71 -6.42
C ASN A 184 14.89 9.20 -6.14
N VAL A 185 14.17 8.38 -6.92
CA VAL A 185 14.07 6.93 -6.70
C VAL A 185 15.21 6.21 -7.42
N ARG A 186 15.84 5.27 -6.73
CA ARG A 186 16.86 4.39 -7.31
C ARG A 186 16.26 3.04 -7.68
N TYR A 187 16.41 2.68 -8.94
CA TYR A 187 15.95 1.39 -9.44
C TYR A 187 17.04 0.31 -9.24
N LYS A 188 16.67 -0.82 -8.67
CA LYS A 188 17.55 -1.92 -8.32
C LYS A 188 16.85 -3.26 -8.62
N THR A 189 17.56 -4.15 -9.30
CA THR A 189 17.05 -5.47 -9.69
C THR A 189 17.80 -6.62 -9.04
N ASP A 190 18.85 -6.34 -8.28
CA ASP A 190 19.60 -7.32 -7.49
C ASP A 190 19.32 -7.13 -5.99
N PHE A 191 19.73 -8.10 -5.17
CA PHE A 191 19.58 -8.07 -3.71
C PHE A 191 20.91 -7.83 -2.97
N GLY A 192 22.00 -7.49 -3.70
CA GLY A 192 23.30 -7.15 -3.12
C GLY A 192 23.34 -5.75 -2.49
N PHE A 193 24.48 -5.38 -1.91
CA PHE A 193 24.67 -4.12 -1.19
C PHE A 193 24.97 -2.89 -2.07
N VAL A 194 25.06 -3.07 -3.40
CA VAL A 194 25.33 -1.97 -4.32
C VAL A 194 24.06 -1.11 -4.48
N LEU A 195 24.21 0.21 -4.45
CA LEU A 195 23.12 1.14 -4.65
C LEU A 195 22.52 0.99 -6.07
N GLY A 196 21.20 1.07 -6.17
CA GLY A 196 20.49 1.07 -7.42
C GLY A 196 20.81 2.29 -8.29
N LYS A 197 20.50 2.21 -9.59
CA LYS A 197 20.68 3.33 -10.53
C LYS A 197 19.65 4.42 -10.26
N LYS A 198 20.07 5.68 -10.13
CA LYS A 198 19.16 6.83 -10.10
C LYS A 198 18.58 7.03 -11.51
N MET A 199 17.26 7.15 -11.60
CA MET A 199 16.53 7.29 -12.86
C MET A 199 15.59 8.50 -12.81
N SER A 200 15.38 9.17 -13.96
CA SER A 200 14.31 10.14 -14.13
C SER A 200 12.93 9.45 -14.10
N ASN A 201 11.86 10.22 -13.95
CA ASN A 201 10.49 9.73 -14.05
C ASN A 201 10.27 8.96 -15.36
N GLU A 202 10.71 9.55 -16.49
CA GLU A 202 10.57 8.93 -17.80
C GLU A 202 11.29 7.58 -17.87
N GLN A 203 12.57 7.54 -17.47
CA GLN A 203 13.35 6.29 -17.46
C GLN A 203 12.76 5.23 -16.54
N LEU A 204 12.31 5.65 -15.35
CA LEU A 204 11.78 4.72 -14.36
C LEU A 204 10.43 4.15 -14.80
N ILE A 205 9.50 5.01 -15.28
CA ILE A 205 8.17 4.52 -15.68
C ILE A 205 8.25 3.61 -16.90
N ASP A 206 9.11 3.90 -17.88
CA ASP A 206 9.33 3.02 -19.03
C ASP A 206 9.90 1.66 -18.60
N THR A 207 10.83 1.67 -17.65
CA THR A 207 11.43 0.44 -17.13
C THR A 207 10.39 -0.43 -16.39
N ILE A 208 9.61 0.17 -15.48
CA ILE A 208 8.62 -0.60 -14.71
C ILE A 208 7.43 -1.04 -15.57
N ILE A 209 7.05 -0.29 -16.60
CA ILE A 209 6.05 -0.73 -17.59
C ILE A 209 6.59 -1.92 -18.38
N SER A 210 7.84 -1.88 -18.81
CA SER A 210 8.48 -3.03 -19.50
C SER A 210 8.49 -4.28 -18.60
N ASP A 211 8.85 -4.15 -17.33
CA ASP A 211 8.80 -5.24 -16.36
C ASP A 211 7.36 -5.77 -16.19
N LEU A 212 6.39 -4.86 -16.10
CA LEU A 212 4.98 -5.21 -15.93
C LEU A 212 4.39 -5.89 -17.17
N MET A 213 4.80 -5.51 -18.37
CA MET A 213 4.44 -6.18 -19.62
C MET A 213 5.00 -7.61 -19.67
N GLN A 214 6.23 -7.82 -19.20
CA GLN A 214 6.80 -9.16 -19.06
C GLN A 214 6.03 -9.96 -18.01
N ALA A 215 5.71 -9.36 -16.85
CA ALA A 215 4.90 -9.98 -15.82
C ALA A 215 3.55 -10.45 -16.37
N ARG A 216 2.86 -9.59 -17.11
CA ARG A 216 1.60 -9.91 -17.78
C ARG A 216 1.74 -11.08 -18.76
N ASN A 217 2.86 -11.17 -19.49
CA ASN A 217 3.09 -12.29 -20.39
C ASN A 217 3.25 -13.62 -19.63
N TYR A 218 3.98 -13.66 -18.52
CA TYR A 218 4.06 -14.82 -17.63
C TYR A 218 2.69 -15.18 -17.05
N LEU A 219 1.91 -14.19 -16.63
CA LEU A 219 0.59 -14.36 -16.04
C LEU A 219 -0.50 -14.82 -17.04
N LYS A 220 -0.18 -15.01 -18.33
CA LYS A 220 -1.06 -15.76 -19.25
C LYS A 220 -1.31 -17.22 -18.83
N LYS A 221 -0.50 -17.73 -17.91
CA LYS A 221 -0.70 -19.04 -17.26
C LYS A 221 -1.64 -18.96 -16.05
N ASP A 222 -2.01 -17.77 -15.60
CA ASP A 222 -2.89 -17.57 -14.44
C ASP A 222 -4.27 -18.21 -14.68
N PRO A 223 -4.83 -18.95 -13.68
CA PRO A 223 -6.13 -19.62 -13.80
C PRO A 223 -7.27 -18.67 -14.23
N LEU A 224 -7.27 -17.40 -13.77
CA LEU A 224 -8.29 -16.42 -14.16
C LEU A 224 -8.25 -16.08 -15.65
N TYR A 225 -7.07 -16.12 -16.25
CA TYR A 225 -6.89 -15.82 -17.68
C TYR A 225 -7.08 -17.05 -18.57
N CYS A 226 -6.34 -18.12 -18.29
CA CYS A 226 -6.32 -19.29 -19.17
C CYS A 226 -7.46 -20.30 -18.90
N ASN A 227 -8.26 -20.09 -17.84
CA ASN A 227 -9.32 -20.99 -17.40
C ASN A 227 -8.84 -22.45 -17.15
N LYS A 228 -7.55 -22.64 -16.85
CA LYS A 228 -6.96 -23.93 -16.54
C LYS A 228 -7.09 -24.22 -15.05
N ALA A 229 -7.59 -25.39 -14.68
CA ALA A 229 -7.53 -25.86 -13.32
C ALA A 229 -6.15 -26.43 -13.01
N TYR A 230 -5.57 -26.01 -11.90
CA TYR A 230 -4.31 -26.55 -11.39
C TYR A 230 -4.57 -27.33 -10.10
N SER A 231 -3.92 -28.47 -9.95
CA SER A 231 -3.93 -29.23 -8.69
C SER A 231 -3.03 -28.62 -7.60
N ASN A 232 -2.30 -27.58 -7.95
CA ASN A 232 -1.35 -26.92 -7.05
C ASN A 232 -2.10 -26.16 -5.96
N ARG A 233 -1.77 -26.45 -4.69
CA ARG A 233 -2.37 -25.81 -3.50
C ARG A 233 -2.21 -24.30 -3.53
N TYR A 234 -1.08 -23.78 -4.01
CA TYR A 234 -0.83 -22.34 -4.08
C TYR A 234 -1.81 -21.63 -5.02
N LEU A 235 -2.20 -22.24 -6.12
CA LEU A 235 -3.15 -21.68 -7.09
C LEU A 235 -4.63 -21.93 -6.74
N ALA A 236 -4.91 -22.68 -5.68
CA ALA A 236 -6.25 -22.88 -5.15
C ALA A 236 -6.78 -21.70 -4.34
N TYR A 237 -5.93 -20.73 -3.99
CA TYR A 237 -6.36 -19.51 -3.31
C TYR A 237 -7.14 -18.59 -4.25
N ASP A 238 -7.93 -17.68 -3.65
CA ASP A 238 -8.62 -16.64 -4.39
C ASP A 238 -7.60 -15.77 -5.15
N ARG A 239 -7.65 -15.83 -6.48
CA ARG A 239 -6.73 -15.12 -7.35
C ARG A 239 -6.95 -13.61 -7.35
N THR A 240 -8.07 -13.12 -6.82
CA THR A 240 -8.29 -11.69 -6.59
C THR A 240 -7.44 -11.14 -5.45
N GLN A 241 -6.93 -12.01 -4.57
CA GLN A 241 -5.96 -11.65 -3.52
C GLN A 241 -4.50 -11.84 -3.95
N ARG A 242 -4.27 -12.04 -5.24
CA ARG A 242 -2.94 -12.20 -5.85
C ARG A 242 -2.81 -11.31 -7.07
N MET A 243 -1.59 -10.91 -7.38
CA MET A 243 -1.30 -10.19 -8.62
C MET A 243 -1.53 -11.13 -9.81
N ASN A 244 -2.73 -11.08 -10.37
CA ASN A 244 -3.17 -11.90 -11.50
C ASN A 244 -2.98 -11.16 -12.84
N TYR A 245 -3.30 -11.80 -13.97
CA TYR A 245 -3.17 -11.21 -15.30
C TYR A 245 -3.92 -9.88 -15.43
N TYR A 246 -5.17 -9.83 -14.98
CA TYR A 246 -6.00 -8.62 -15.09
C TYR A 246 -5.56 -7.54 -14.10
N ALA A 247 -4.99 -7.91 -12.95
CA ALA A 247 -4.37 -6.97 -12.04
C ALA A 247 -3.14 -6.30 -12.67
N ALA A 248 -2.29 -7.06 -13.37
CA ALA A 248 -1.18 -6.48 -14.12
C ALA A 248 -1.68 -5.57 -15.27
N THR A 249 -2.76 -5.94 -15.95
CA THR A 249 -3.38 -5.11 -17.00
C THR A 249 -3.99 -3.82 -16.43
N ALA A 250 -4.72 -3.90 -15.33
CA ALA A 250 -5.27 -2.72 -14.65
C ALA A 250 -4.18 -1.78 -14.13
N LEU A 251 -3.07 -2.34 -13.64
CA LEU A 251 -1.91 -1.54 -13.21
C LEU A 251 -1.23 -0.84 -14.40
N LEU A 252 -1.17 -1.47 -15.58
CA LEU A 252 -0.72 -0.80 -16.82
C LEU A 252 -1.63 0.38 -17.16
N ALA A 253 -2.96 0.21 -17.11
CA ALA A 253 -3.89 1.33 -17.33
C ALA A 253 -3.61 2.50 -16.37
N ARG A 254 -3.38 2.21 -15.07
CA ARG A 254 -3.04 3.22 -14.05
C ARG A 254 -1.70 3.89 -14.30
N MET A 255 -0.68 3.16 -14.78
CA MET A 255 0.64 3.72 -15.10
C MET A 255 0.58 4.58 -16.37
N GLU A 256 -0.13 4.13 -17.40
CA GLU A 256 -0.25 4.86 -18.65
C GLU A 256 -1.03 6.17 -18.49
N ILE A 257 -2.13 6.18 -17.73
CA ILE A 257 -2.83 7.44 -17.45
C ILE A 257 -2.00 8.37 -16.56
N TYR A 258 -1.14 7.82 -15.68
CA TYR A 258 -0.25 8.65 -14.85
C TYR A 258 0.75 9.45 -15.69
N ARG A 259 1.22 8.91 -16.81
CA ARG A 259 2.14 9.60 -17.72
C ARG A 259 1.44 10.29 -18.92
N GLY A 260 0.10 10.29 -18.96
CA GLY A 260 -0.69 10.97 -19.99
C GLY A 260 -0.79 10.23 -21.33
N HIS A 261 -0.48 8.94 -21.36
CA HIS A 261 -0.63 8.07 -22.52
C HIS A 261 -2.07 7.52 -22.56
N TYR A 262 -3.01 8.38 -22.95
CA TYR A 262 -4.43 8.11 -22.86
C TYR A 262 -4.89 6.96 -23.75
N ALA A 263 -4.27 6.75 -24.92
CA ALA A 263 -4.65 5.67 -25.85
C ALA A 263 -4.35 4.30 -25.26
N GLU A 264 -3.13 4.13 -24.72
CA GLU A 264 -2.70 2.90 -24.08
C GLU A 264 -3.47 2.65 -22.78
N ALA A 265 -3.71 3.70 -21.99
CA ALA A 265 -4.50 3.62 -20.77
C ALA A 265 -5.92 3.15 -21.06
N ALA A 266 -6.58 3.69 -22.10
CA ALA A 266 -7.90 3.28 -22.54
C ALA A 266 -7.92 1.81 -22.96
N GLN A 267 -6.96 1.39 -23.80
CA GLN A 267 -6.87 0.00 -24.27
C GLN A 267 -6.78 -1.00 -23.11
N TYR A 268 -5.94 -0.73 -22.11
CA TYR A 268 -5.81 -1.63 -20.95
C TYR A 268 -7.03 -1.59 -20.04
N ALA A 269 -7.68 -0.44 -19.87
CA ALA A 269 -8.89 -0.34 -19.08
C ALA A 269 -10.06 -1.09 -19.74
N GLU A 270 -10.25 -0.92 -21.06
CA GLU A 270 -11.25 -1.64 -21.86
C GLU A 270 -11.03 -3.16 -21.79
N GLU A 271 -9.78 -3.64 -21.94
CA GLU A 271 -9.47 -5.06 -21.84
C GLU A 271 -9.95 -5.68 -20.54
N VAL A 272 -9.85 -4.95 -19.41
CA VAL A 272 -10.33 -5.46 -18.12
C VAL A 272 -11.86 -5.40 -18.03
N ILE A 273 -12.49 -4.32 -18.50
CA ILE A 273 -13.94 -4.14 -18.50
C ILE A 273 -14.61 -5.24 -19.36
N ASP A 274 -14.10 -5.48 -20.54
CA ASP A 274 -14.67 -6.43 -21.52
C ASP A 274 -14.61 -7.90 -21.06
N THR A 275 -13.86 -8.21 -20.01
CA THR A 275 -13.84 -9.57 -19.47
C THR A 275 -15.12 -9.97 -18.78
N GLU A 276 -15.93 -9.00 -18.31
CA GLU A 276 -17.11 -9.19 -17.47
C GLU A 276 -16.85 -10.07 -16.21
N LYS A 277 -15.56 -10.27 -15.84
CA LYS A 277 -15.20 -11.04 -14.64
C LYS A 277 -15.41 -10.26 -13.36
N TYR A 278 -15.38 -8.95 -13.46
CA TYR A 278 -15.53 -8.00 -12.37
C TYR A 278 -16.76 -7.16 -12.62
N ARG A 279 -17.57 -6.95 -11.61
CA ARG A 279 -18.82 -6.21 -11.72
C ARG A 279 -19.04 -5.33 -10.50
N PHE A 280 -19.84 -4.31 -10.65
CA PHE A 280 -20.29 -3.53 -9.50
C PHE A 280 -21.06 -4.41 -8.52
N ILE A 281 -20.89 -4.12 -7.23
CA ILE A 281 -21.63 -4.80 -6.17
C ILE A 281 -23.14 -4.50 -6.27
N LEU A 282 -23.95 -5.49 -6.00
CA LEU A 282 -25.40 -5.29 -5.90
C LEU A 282 -25.79 -4.83 -4.49
N PRO A 283 -26.79 -3.97 -4.32
CA PRO A 283 -27.20 -3.47 -3.01
C PRO A 283 -27.50 -4.57 -1.99
N GLU A 284 -28.09 -5.67 -2.41
CA GLU A 284 -28.41 -6.85 -1.57
C GLU A 284 -27.18 -7.65 -1.13
N GLU A 285 -26.04 -7.47 -1.79
CA GLU A 285 -24.77 -8.12 -1.39
C GLU A 285 -24.02 -7.35 -0.33
N ILE A 286 -24.31 -6.04 -0.19
CA ILE A 286 -23.57 -5.16 0.73
C ILE A 286 -23.94 -5.48 2.17
N LEU A 287 -25.22 -5.69 2.46
CA LEU A 287 -25.73 -5.86 3.80
C LEU A 287 -26.84 -6.89 3.82
N GLU A 288 -26.61 -7.98 4.54
CA GLU A 288 -27.62 -8.97 4.85
C GLU A 288 -28.07 -8.78 6.30
N THR A 289 -29.38 -8.63 6.52
CA THR A 289 -29.97 -8.49 7.85
C THR A 289 -30.94 -9.63 8.12
N ASP A 290 -31.10 -10.00 9.41
CA ASP A 290 -32.17 -10.91 9.81
C ASP A 290 -33.55 -10.21 9.85
N ILE A 291 -34.56 -10.97 10.20
CA ILE A 291 -35.96 -10.48 10.28
C ILE A 291 -36.17 -9.37 11.31
N TYR A 292 -35.21 -9.14 12.19
CA TYR A 292 -35.21 -8.08 13.20
C TYR A 292 -34.35 -6.88 12.80
N GLY A 293 -33.80 -6.87 11.57
CA GLY A 293 -32.91 -5.82 11.08
C GLY A 293 -31.49 -5.88 11.66
N VAL A 294 -31.11 -6.99 12.29
CA VAL A 294 -29.75 -7.18 12.81
C VAL A 294 -28.84 -7.63 11.69
N GLU A 295 -27.72 -6.92 11.50
CA GLU A 295 -26.70 -7.25 10.50
C GLU A 295 -26.18 -8.67 10.69
N GLN A 296 -26.27 -9.49 9.64
CA GLN A 296 -25.75 -10.86 9.62
C GLN A 296 -24.45 -10.92 8.81
N LYS A 297 -24.38 -10.21 7.69
CA LYS A 297 -23.23 -10.15 6.80
C LYS A 297 -23.11 -8.76 6.22
N ALA A 298 -21.89 -8.30 6.00
CA ALA A 298 -21.62 -7.05 5.27
C ALA A 298 -20.38 -7.18 4.39
N ASP A 299 -20.53 -6.85 3.11
CA ASP A 299 -19.41 -6.62 2.20
C ASP A 299 -19.22 -5.11 1.97
N ARG A 300 -18.44 -4.47 2.82
CA ARG A 300 -18.10 -3.04 2.69
C ARG A 300 -16.84 -2.82 1.85
N ILE A 301 -16.15 -3.88 1.45
CA ILE A 301 -15.00 -3.82 0.54
C ILE A 301 -15.46 -3.83 -0.91
N PHE A 302 -16.67 -4.35 -1.19
CA PHE A 302 -17.21 -4.52 -2.53
C PHE A 302 -16.39 -5.55 -3.32
N MET A 303 -16.23 -6.75 -2.73
CA MET A 303 -15.40 -7.83 -3.29
C MET A 303 -15.68 -8.18 -4.76
N PRO A 304 -16.92 -8.14 -5.29
CA PRO A 304 -17.17 -8.35 -6.72
C PRO A 304 -16.47 -7.37 -7.65
N GLU A 305 -16.07 -6.20 -7.14
CA GLU A 305 -15.36 -5.16 -7.91
C GLU A 305 -13.83 -5.34 -7.91
N MET A 306 -13.29 -6.20 -7.04
CA MET A 306 -11.85 -6.32 -6.81
C MET A 306 -11.16 -7.09 -7.93
N ILE A 307 -10.25 -6.40 -8.63
CA ILE A 307 -9.29 -6.99 -9.56
C ILE A 307 -8.09 -7.51 -8.79
N PHE A 308 -7.64 -6.72 -7.80
CA PHE A 308 -6.62 -7.11 -6.83
C PHE A 308 -6.90 -6.46 -5.48
N ALA A 309 -7.02 -7.29 -4.44
CA ALA A 309 -7.16 -6.90 -3.05
C ALA A 309 -6.03 -7.51 -2.23
N LEU A 310 -5.31 -6.70 -1.47
CA LEU A 310 -4.16 -7.16 -0.68
C LEU A 310 -4.60 -7.54 0.74
N TYR A 311 -4.24 -8.74 1.18
CA TYR A 311 -4.44 -9.13 2.58
C TYR A 311 -3.60 -8.28 3.54
N CYS A 312 -4.25 -7.66 4.51
CA CYS A 312 -3.64 -6.75 5.48
C CYS A 312 -4.18 -7.06 6.88
N GLU A 313 -3.51 -7.94 7.61
CA GLU A 313 -3.97 -8.49 8.90
C GLU A 313 -4.47 -7.42 9.88
N ASN A 314 -3.79 -6.28 9.96
CA ASN A 314 -4.04 -5.24 10.95
C ASN A 314 -4.99 -4.13 10.48
N ILE A 315 -5.52 -4.19 9.25
CA ILE A 315 -6.31 -3.08 8.67
C ILE A 315 -7.52 -2.70 9.51
N LEU A 316 -8.16 -3.66 10.15
CA LEU A 316 -9.30 -3.42 11.04
C LEU A 316 -8.92 -2.56 12.25
N THR A 317 -7.79 -2.87 12.89
CA THR A 317 -7.28 -2.13 14.05
C THR A 317 -6.78 -0.76 13.64
N VAL A 318 -6.03 -0.69 12.53
CA VAL A 318 -5.51 0.58 12.00
C VAL A 318 -6.64 1.51 11.61
N SER A 319 -7.64 1.03 10.87
CA SER A 319 -8.76 1.86 10.41
C SER A 319 -9.60 2.37 11.59
N ARG A 320 -9.85 1.53 12.58
CA ARG A 320 -10.56 1.96 13.78
C ARG A 320 -9.79 3.06 14.51
N SER A 321 -8.52 2.85 14.81
CA SER A 321 -7.66 3.84 15.47
C SER A 321 -7.55 5.12 14.66
N TYR A 322 -7.43 5.01 13.34
CA TYR A 322 -7.35 6.18 12.45
C TYR A 322 -8.62 7.03 12.51
N TYR A 323 -9.79 6.43 12.33
CA TYR A 323 -11.06 7.16 12.30
C TYR A 323 -11.50 7.65 13.68
N GLU A 324 -11.20 6.92 14.77
CA GLU A 324 -11.40 7.40 16.14
C GLU A 324 -10.48 8.58 16.48
N GLY A 325 -9.30 8.66 15.84
CA GLY A 325 -8.33 9.74 15.94
C GLY A 325 -8.70 11.02 15.18
N LEU A 326 -9.78 11.03 14.40
CA LEU A 326 -10.24 12.22 13.70
C LEU A 326 -11.20 13.04 14.57
N THR A 327 -11.15 14.39 14.43
CA THR A 327 -12.20 15.23 14.99
C THR A 327 -13.39 15.14 14.07
N GLY A 328 -14.46 14.84 14.63
CA GLY A 328 -15.58 15.24 13.91
C GLY A 328 -16.51 14.21 13.51
N ASP A 329 -17.47 14.78 13.07
CA ASP A 329 -18.63 14.24 12.47
C ASP A 329 -18.30 14.00 11.00
N PHE A 330 -18.24 12.75 10.59
CA PHE A 330 -18.24 12.38 9.17
C PHE A 330 -19.56 12.82 8.49
N ALA A 331 -20.50 13.47 9.20
CA ALA A 331 -21.68 14.04 8.60
C ALA A 331 -21.34 14.95 7.41
N LYS A 332 -20.24 15.70 7.51
CA LYS A 332 -19.75 16.51 6.39
C LYS A 332 -19.35 15.67 5.20
N SER A 333 -18.63 14.58 5.45
CA SER A 333 -18.23 13.61 4.42
C SER A 333 -19.41 12.82 3.88
N ALA A 334 -20.49 12.65 4.64
CA ALA A 334 -21.72 12.01 4.17
C ALA A 334 -22.42 12.83 3.07
N ASN A 335 -22.20 14.13 3.03
CA ASN A 335 -22.74 15.00 1.97
C ASN A 335 -22.13 14.73 0.59
N ALA A 336 -21.04 13.98 0.51
CA ALA A 336 -20.49 13.51 -0.76
C ALA A 336 -21.38 12.48 -1.46
N TYR A 337 -22.21 11.78 -0.70
CA TYR A 337 -23.02 10.67 -1.19
C TYR A 337 -24.49 11.05 -1.22
N GLU A 338 -25.17 10.82 -2.35
CA GLU A 338 -26.62 10.92 -2.43
C GLU A 338 -27.29 9.92 -1.46
N ASP A 339 -28.56 10.14 -1.13
CA ASP A 339 -29.25 9.33 -0.11
C ASP A 339 -29.33 7.84 -0.46
N ASN A 340 -29.38 7.52 -1.74
CA ASN A 340 -29.45 6.15 -2.25
C ASN A 340 -28.08 5.54 -2.61
N ASP A 341 -26.98 6.29 -2.40
CA ASP A 341 -25.64 5.80 -2.75
C ASP A 341 -25.27 4.61 -1.87
N VAL A 342 -24.96 3.50 -2.50
CA VAL A 342 -24.59 2.25 -1.83
C VAL A 342 -23.33 2.39 -0.96
N ARG A 343 -22.44 3.36 -1.25
CA ARG A 343 -21.24 3.68 -0.48
C ARG A 343 -21.56 4.28 0.89
N ARG A 344 -22.81 4.72 1.14
CA ARG A 344 -23.26 5.08 2.48
C ARG A 344 -23.17 3.92 3.48
N ALA A 345 -23.11 2.67 3.01
CA ALA A 345 -22.82 1.50 3.84
C ALA A 345 -21.44 1.56 4.53
N TRP A 346 -20.54 2.44 4.07
CA TRP A 346 -19.26 2.73 4.72
C TRP A 346 -19.40 3.65 5.94
N LEU A 347 -20.56 4.28 6.11
CA LEU A 347 -20.84 5.24 7.16
C LEU A 347 -21.75 4.61 8.21
N TYR A 348 -21.41 4.84 9.46
CA TYR A 348 -22.21 4.38 10.58
C TYR A 348 -22.55 5.54 11.50
N GLN A 349 -23.83 5.82 11.66
CA GLN A 349 -24.31 6.79 12.63
C GLN A 349 -24.42 6.12 14.01
N ASN A 350 -23.58 6.52 14.95
CA ASN A 350 -23.60 5.98 16.29
C ASN A 350 -24.70 6.65 17.15
N PRO A 351 -25.77 5.93 17.47
CA PRO A 351 -26.88 6.51 18.26
C PRO A 351 -26.45 6.93 19.66
N SER A 352 -25.44 6.25 20.23
CA SER A 352 -24.95 6.49 21.60
C SER A 352 -23.97 7.68 21.71
N ALA A 353 -23.48 8.20 20.58
CA ALA A 353 -22.50 9.28 20.51
C ALA A 353 -23.09 10.54 19.86
N ASN A 354 -24.29 10.96 20.28
CA ASN A 354 -25.00 12.15 19.73
C ASN A 354 -25.18 12.12 18.21
N GLY A 355 -25.33 10.91 17.62
CA GLY A 355 -25.53 10.77 16.19
C GLY A 355 -24.27 10.98 15.35
N LYS A 356 -23.07 10.97 15.93
CA LYS A 356 -21.83 11.07 15.17
C LYS A 356 -21.74 9.99 14.12
N ILE A 357 -21.35 10.38 12.90
CA ILE A 357 -21.11 9.48 11.80
C ILE A 357 -19.63 9.07 11.84
N ASN A 358 -19.36 7.78 11.78
CA ASN A 358 -18.03 7.18 11.69
C ASN A 358 -17.89 6.41 10.37
N MET A 359 -16.68 6.33 9.81
CA MET A 359 -16.39 5.44 8.70
C MET A 359 -16.08 4.03 9.19
N ILE A 360 -16.76 3.05 8.62
CA ILE A 360 -16.67 1.63 9.01
C ILE A 360 -16.29 0.72 7.84
N ARG A 361 -15.74 1.27 6.77
CA ARG A 361 -15.45 0.55 5.52
C ARG A 361 -14.70 -0.77 5.75
N TYR A 362 -13.70 -0.77 6.63
CA TYR A 362 -12.90 -1.95 6.94
C TYR A 362 -13.44 -2.76 8.13
N GLN A 363 -14.54 -2.33 8.76
CA GLN A 363 -15.13 -3.07 9.87
C GLN A 363 -15.96 -4.24 9.36
N ARG A 364 -15.67 -5.41 9.88
CA ARG A 364 -16.47 -6.61 9.66
C ARG A 364 -17.77 -6.52 10.45
N SER A 365 -18.72 -7.43 10.17
CA SER A 365 -19.95 -7.56 10.93
C SER A 365 -19.73 -7.52 12.45
N VAL A 366 -20.73 -6.98 13.16
CA VAL A 366 -20.69 -6.69 14.60
C VAL A 366 -20.59 -7.95 15.47
N LYS A 367 -20.84 -9.16 14.94
CA LYS A 367 -20.73 -10.41 15.69
C LYS A 367 -19.31 -10.98 15.64
N SER A 368 -18.59 -10.92 16.76
CA SER A 368 -17.24 -11.46 16.90
C SER A 368 -17.13 -12.97 16.59
N GLU A 369 -18.22 -13.71 16.66
CA GLU A 369 -18.29 -15.15 16.37
C GLU A 369 -18.19 -15.47 14.88
N ASP A 370 -18.48 -14.50 14.02
CA ASP A 370 -18.50 -14.63 12.56
C ASP A 370 -17.28 -13.97 11.88
N ALA A 371 -16.34 -13.45 12.64
CA ALA A 371 -15.18 -12.70 12.13
C ALA A 371 -14.32 -13.47 11.10
N GLY A 372 -14.41 -14.79 11.04
CA GLY A 372 -13.76 -15.62 10.02
C GLY A 372 -14.65 -16.00 8.84
N LYS A 373 -15.95 -15.67 8.85
CA LYS A 373 -16.91 -16.07 7.81
C LYS A 373 -17.19 -14.99 6.77
N TYR A 374 -16.88 -13.72 7.06
CA TYR A 374 -17.31 -12.57 6.26
C TYR A 374 -16.16 -11.81 5.62
N GLY A 375 -15.25 -12.54 5.00
CA GLY A 375 -14.15 -12.00 4.22
C GLY A 375 -12.86 -11.72 4.99
N ASP A 376 -11.77 -11.83 4.30
CA ASP A 376 -10.43 -11.56 4.80
C ASP A 376 -10.23 -10.05 5.03
N PRO A 377 -9.33 -9.64 5.95
CA PRO A 377 -8.94 -8.25 6.11
C PRO A 377 -8.11 -7.82 4.89
N VAL A 378 -8.77 -7.28 3.88
CA VAL A 378 -8.12 -6.87 2.64
C VAL A 378 -8.27 -5.38 2.37
N VAL A 379 -7.30 -4.84 1.64
CA VAL A 379 -7.29 -3.46 1.12
C VAL A 379 -7.48 -3.53 -0.40
N PRO A 380 -8.44 -2.77 -0.96
CA PRO A 380 -8.55 -2.61 -2.40
C PRO A 380 -7.28 -2.02 -3.00
N MET A 381 -6.67 -2.73 -3.94
CA MET A 381 -5.49 -2.26 -4.67
C MET A 381 -5.83 -1.82 -6.09
N LEU A 382 -6.65 -2.60 -6.76
CA LEU A 382 -7.14 -2.37 -8.12
C LEU A 382 -8.59 -2.85 -8.20
N LYS A 383 -9.48 -2.03 -8.75
CA LYS A 383 -10.91 -2.32 -8.83
C LYS A 383 -11.51 -1.90 -10.17
N ILE A 384 -12.65 -2.50 -10.53
CA ILE A 384 -13.27 -2.27 -11.83
C ILE A 384 -13.75 -0.84 -11.99
N SER A 385 -14.25 -0.19 -10.95
CA SER A 385 -14.69 1.20 -11.01
C SER A 385 -13.57 2.16 -11.44
N GLU A 386 -12.32 1.89 -11.06
CA GLU A 386 -11.17 2.66 -11.54
C GLU A 386 -10.97 2.53 -13.06
N MET A 387 -11.19 1.35 -13.63
CA MET A 387 -11.08 1.15 -15.07
C MET A 387 -12.11 2.00 -15.82
N TYR A 388 -13.34 2.08 -15.33
CA TYR A 388 -14.37 2.97 -15.86
C TYR A 388 -13.96 4.45 -15.75
N LEU A 389 -13.38 4.87 -14.62
CA LEU A 389 -12.91 6.24 -14.42
C LEU A 389 -11.73 6.59 -15.33
N ILE A 390 -10.77 5.68 -15.48
CA ILE A 390 -9.63 5.85 -16.39
C ILE A 390 -10.14 6.02 -17.83
N LEU A 391 -11.03 5.14 -18.28
CA LEU A 391 -11.58 5.19 -19.64
C LEU A 391 -12.39 6.46 -19.87
N ALA A 392 -13.21 6.88 -18.90
CA ALA A 392 -13.95 8.15 -18.97
C ALA A 392 -13.00 9.35 -19.08
N GLU A 393 -11.90 9.37 -18.31
CA GLU A 393 -10.90 10.41 -18.40
C GLU A 393 -10.16 10.41 -19.75
N CYS A 394 -9.82 9.24 -20.29
CA CYS A 394 -9.21 9.12 -21.62
C CYS A 394 -10.13 9.70 -22.70
N ASN A 395 -11.43 9.41 -22.64
CA ASN A 395 -12.43 9.94 -23.58
C ASN A 395 -12.58 11.47 -23.44
N LEU A 396 -12.54 12.01 -22.23
CA LEU A 396 -12.53 13.46 -22.02
C LEU A 396 -11.23 14.14 -22.54
N ASN A 397 -10.16 13.38 -22.68
CA ASN A 397 -8.90 13.82 -23.31
C ASN A 397 -8.86 13.53 -24.82
N GLY A 398 -9.96 13.13 -25.45
CA GLY A 398 -10.09 13.05 -26.90
C GLY A 398 -9.79 11.68 -27.50
N ILE A 399 -9.71 10.63 -26.71
CA ILE A 399 -9.58 9.25 -27.23
C ILE A 399 -10.88 8.79 -27.90
N ASP A 400 -12.02 9.17 -27.30
CA ASP A 400 -13.33 8.92 -27.87
C ASP A 400 -14.25 10.14 -27.61
N THR A 401 -15.56 9.97 -27.74
CA THR A 401 -16.53 11.06 -27.64
C THR A 401 -16.83 11.43 -26.19
N LYS A 402 -17.28 12.65 -25.99
CA LYS A 402 -17.83 13.12 -24.72
C LYS A 402 -19.04 12.28 -24.28
N GLU A 403 -19.84 11.83 -25.23
CA GLU A 403 -21.02 10.99 -25.02
C GLU A 403 -20.63 9.63 -24.44
N ASN A 404 -19.51 9.05 -24.88
CA ASN A 404 -18.97 7.81 -24.31
C ASN A 404 -18.40 8.04 -22.90
N ALA A 405 -17.73 9.17 -22.64
CA ALA A 405 -17.33 9.55 -21.27
C ALA A 405 -18.55 9.69 -20.35
N LEU A 406 -19.63 10.35 -20.82
CA LEU A 406 -20.89 10.46 -20.08
C LEU A 406 -21.50 9.08 -19.78
N SER A 407 -21.49 8.18 -20.76
CA SER A 407 -22.03 6.80 -20.59
C SER A 407 -21.27 6.05 -19.50
N LEU A 408 -19.93 6.13 -19.48
CA LEU A 408 -19.09 5.48 -18.48
C LEU A 408 -19.34 6.02 -17.07
N LEU A 409 -19.42 7.35 -16.91
CA LEU A 409 -19.73 7.98 -15.62
C LEU A 409 -21.14 7.60 -15.16
N ASN A 410 -22.13 7.60 -16.06
CA ASN A 410 -23.48 7.17 -15.74
C ASN A 410 -23.54 5.68 -15.37
N THR A 411 -22.70 4.83 -15.95
CA THR A 411 -22.59 3.44 -15.51
C THR A 411 -22.17 3.34 -14.05
N ILE A 412 -21.18 4.13 -13.63
CA ILE A 412 -20.76 4.18 -12.22
C ILE A 412 -21.93 4.68 -11.36
N LYS A 413 -22.50 5.85 -11.66
CA LYS A 413 -23.57 6.48 -10.87
C LYS A 413 -24.77 5.56 -10.68
N LEU A 414 -25.24 4.95 -11.74
CA LEU A 414 -26.40 4.05 -11.68
C LEU A 414 -26.13 2.82 -10.81
N ASN A 415 -24.91 2.25 -10.90
CA ASN A 415 -24.52 1.13 -10.04
C ASN A 415 -24.25 1.57 -8.58
N ARG A 416 -24.01 2.84 -8.34
CA ARG A 416 -23.95 3.41 -6.98
C ARG A 416 -25.33 3.79 -6.42
N GLY A 417 -26.39 3.70 -7.23
CA GLY A 417 -27.76 4.08 -6.84
C GLY A 417 -28.05 5.56 -7.02
N GLU A 418 -27.20 6.28 -7.74
CA GLU A 418 -27.33 7.70 -8.01
C GLU A 418 -28.06 7.99 -9.33
N ALA A 419 -28.57 9.21 -9.47
CA ALA A 419 -29.21 9.65 -10.71
C ALA A 419 -28.18 9.84 -11.83
N ALA A 420 -28.56 9.45 -13.05
CA ALA A 420 -27.74 9.66 -14.23
C ALA A 420 -27.59 11.16 -14.55
N LEU A 421 -26.44 11.56 -15.03
CA LEU A 421 -26.21 12.89 -15.61
C LEU A 421 -27.01 13.03 -16.91
N PRO A 422 -27.56 14.24 -17.20
CA PRO A 422 -28.34 14.46 -18.42
C PRO A 422 -27.44 14.43 -19.66
N ALA A 423 -28.02 14.03 -20.80
CA ALA A 423 -27.31 14.02 -22.09
C ALA A 423 -26.75 15.42 -22.50
N THR A 424 -27.30 16.49 -21.91
CA THR A 424 -26.85 17.87 -22.13
C THR A 424 -25.65 18.27 -21.26
N ALA A 425 -25.12 17.37 -20.44
CA ALA A 425 -23.96 17.65 -19.58
C ALA A 425 -22.78 18.19 -20.41
N THR A 426 -22.17 19.26 -19.91
CA THR A 426 -21.00 19.87 -20.54
C THR A 426 -19.74 19.07 -20.23
N ALA A 427 -18.66 19.26 -21.01
CA ALA A 427 -17.36 18.66 -20.67
C ALA A 427 -16.89 19.05 -19.25
N GLN A 428 -17.10 20.31 -18.87
CA GLN A 428 -16.76 20.76 -17.50
C GLN A 428 -17.57 20.02 -16.44
N THR A 429 -18.86 19.77 -16.67
CA THR A 429 -19.70 18.98 -15.77
C THR A 429 -19.16 17.56 -15.64
N LEU A 430 -18.72 16.92 -16.73
CA LEU A 430 -18.14 15.57 -16.70
C LEU A 430 -16.80 15.53 -15.99
N TRP A 431 -15.95 16.56 -16.15
CA TRP A 431 -14.70 16.66 -15.38
C TRP A 431 -14.93 16.83 -13.87
N ASN A 432 -15.95 17.62 -13.49
CA ASN A 432 -16.32 17.77 -12.09
C ASN A 432 -16.85 16.45 -11.51
N GLU A 433 -17.70 15.76 -12.27
CA GLU A 433 -18.24 14.48 -11.87
C GLU A 433 -17.15 13.40 -11.75
N LEU A 434 -16.23 13.35 -12.73
CA LEU A 434 -15.08 12.43 -12.66
C LEU A 434 -14.27 12.64 -11.37
N THR A 435 -14.02 13.90 -11.02
CA THR A 435 -13.30 14.22 -9.77
C THR A 435 -14.12 13.84 -8.54
N HIS A 436 -15.43 14.08 -8.56
CA HIS A 436 -16.33 13.69 -7.50
C HIS A 436 -16.35 12.17 -7.29
N GLU A 437 -16.42 11.40 -8.37
CA GLU A 437 -16.38 9.93 -8.31
C GLU A 437 -15.04 9.42 -7.76
N TYR A 438 -13.90 10.03 -8.13
CA TYR A 438 -12.61 9.70 -7.49
C TYR A 438 -12.63 9.97 -5.99
N ILE A 439 -13.21 11.08 -5.54
CA ILE A 439 -13.34 11.42 -4.12
C ILE A 439 -14.21 10.38 -3.41
N CYS A 440 -15.36 10.04 -3.96
CA CYS A 440 -16.31 9.13 -3.34
C CYS A 440 -15.79 7.69 -3.30
N ASP A 441 -15.22 7.23 -4.41
CA ASP A 441 -14.92 5.81 -4.60
C ASP A 441 -13.59 5.38 -3.95
N PHE A 442 -12.61 6.28 -3.88
CA PHE A 442 -11.28 5.99 -3.33
C PHE A 442 -11.08 6.42 -1.87
N ARG A 443 -12.14 6.82 -1.18
CA ARG A 443 -12.07 7.19 0.23
C ARG A 443 -11.61 6.04 1.09
N GLY A 444 -10.55 6.27 1.86
CA GLY A 444 -9.94 5.24 2.70
C GLY A 444 -9.06 4.23 1.94
N GLU A 445 -8.62 4.55 0.72
CA GLU A 445 -7.73 3.72 -0.09
C GLU A 445 -6.37 4.37 -0.40
N GLY A 446 -6.16 5.62 0.02
CA GLY A 446 -4.93 6.39 -0.24
C GLY A 446 -4.71 6.81 -1.70
N GLN A 447 -5.61 6.45 -2.63
CA GLN A 447 -5.42 6.72 -4.06
C GLN A 447 -5.79 8.14 -4.47
N LEU A 448 -6.61 8.84 -3.69
CA LEU A 448 -7.08 10.17 -4.00
C LEU A 448 -5.94 11.20 -4.03
N PHE A 449 -4.97 11.09 -3.12
CA PHE A 449 -3.76 11.93 -3.14
C PHE A 449 -2.99 11.81 -4.44
N TYR A 450 -2.84 10.59 -4.97
CA TYR A 450 -2.16 10.35 -6.25
C TYR A 450 -2.96 10.89 -7.44
N TYR A 451 -4.28 10.84 -7.40
CA TYR A 451 -5.13 11.48 -8.41
C TYR A 451 -4.92 13.00 -8.43
N TYR A 452 -4.95 13.66 -7.27
CA TYR A 452 -4.69 15.09 -7.16
C TYR A 452 -3.31 15.48 -7.66
N LYS A 453 -2.29 14.71 -7.28
CA LYS A 453 -0.91 14.91 -7.73
C LYS A 453 -0.77 14.78 -9.25
N ARG A 454 -1.30 13.71 -9.82
CA ARG A 454 -1.26 13.45 -11.26
C ARG A 454 -1.93 14.56 -12.06
N ARG A 455 -3.08 15.04 -11.57
CA ARG A 455 -3.84 16.14 -12.16
C ARG A 455 -3.26 17.52 -11.80
N ASN A 456 -2.21 17.58 -11.00
CA ASN A 456 -1.58 18.81 -10.52
C ASN A 456 -2.61 19.81 -9.93
N LEU A 457 -3.60 19.32 -9.18
CA LEU A 457 -4.66 20.15 -8.63
C LEU A 457 -4.09 21.06 -7.53
N ARG A 458 -4.33 22.37 -7.66
CA ARG A 458 -3.88 23.41 -6.71
C ARG A 458 -4.97 23.86 -5.74
N ALA A 459 -6.18 23.42 -5.97
CA ALA A 459 -7.32 23.59 -5.08
C ALA A 459 -8.12 22.29 -5.10
N VAL A 460 -8.38 21.74 -3.92
CA VAL A 460 -9.15 20.51 -3.75
C VAL A 460 -10.28 20.77 -2.76
N ASP A 461 -11.34 19.97 -2.83
CA ASP A 461 -12.46 20.08 -1.90
C ASP A 461 -11.99 19.95 -0.45
N ASP A 462 -12.58 20.73 0.47
CA ASP A 462 -12.23 20.73 1.90
C ASP A 462 -12.87 19.57 2.70
N GLY A 463 -13.47 18.61 2.00
CA GLY A 463 -14.20 17.48 2.58
C GLY A 463 -15.62 17.82 3.08
N ASN A 464 -16.05 19.07 2.96
CA ASN A 464 -17.38 19.52 3.40
C ASN A 464 -18.42 19.51 2.26
N TYR A 465 -18.01 19.45 1.02
CA TYR A 465 -18.87 19.46 -0.18
C TYR A 465 -19.82 20.65 -0.25
N ASN A 466 -19.35 21.79 0.19
CA ASN A 466 -20.10 23.06 0.19
C ASN A 466 -19.55 24.07 -0.82
N GLY A 467 -18.64 23.63 -1.71
CA GLY A 467 -17.96 24.45 -2.69
C GLY A 467 -16.70 25.15 -2.19
N ASN A 468 -16.31 24.96 -0.93
CA ASN A 468 -15.06 25.45 -0.40
C ASN A 468 -13.89 24.53 -0.83
N THR A 469 -12.71 25.14 -0.96
CA THR A 469 -11.49 24.41 -1.34
C THR A 469 -10.32 24.73 -0.42
N VAL A 470 -9.42 23.77 -0.30
CA VAL A 470 -8.11 23.93 0.34
C VAL A 470 -7.07 24.17 -0.76
N SER A 471 -6.22 25.18 -0.54
CA SER A 471 -5.09 25.44 -1.43
C SER A 471 -3.98 24.43 -1.20
N VAL A 472 -3.51 23.78 -2.27
CA VAL A 472 -2.45 22.76 -2.23
C VAL A 472 -1.18 23.33 -2.88
N PRO A 473 -0.12 23.58 -2.11
CA PRO A 473 1.14 24.06 -2.67
C PRO A 473 1.81 22.99 -3.55
N ALA A 474 2.66 23.42 -4.49
CA ALA A 474 3.39 22.47 -5.38
C ALA A 474 4.18 21.42 -4.59
N SER A 475 4.83 21.86 -3.51
CA SER A 475 5.64 21.02 -2.63
C SER A 475 4.84 19.96 -1.87
N ALA A 476 3.51 20.10 -1.78
CA ALA A 476 2.66 19.11 -1.12
C ALA A 476 2.71 17.73 -1.79
N TYR A 477 2.98 17.71 -3.08
CA TYR A 477 2.94 16.48 -3.87
C TYR A 477 4.25 15.69 -3.90
N VAL A 478 5.27 16.12 -3.16
CA VAL A 478 6.57 15.44 -3.11
C VAL A 478 6.97 15.24 -1.65
N LEU A 479 6.96 14.00 -1.19
CA LEU A 479 7.49 13.69 0.12
C LEU A 479 9.02 13.88 0.12
N PRO A 480 9.59 14.43 1.20
CA PRO A 480 11.05 14.55 1.31
C PRO A 480 11.69 13.17 1.39
N LEU A 481 12.93 13.05 0.93
CA LEU A 481 13.70 11.86 1.20
C LEU A 481 14.02 11.76 2.70
N PRO A 482 14.11 10.53 3.25
CA PRO A 482 14.59 10.33 4.62
C PRO A 482 15.94 11.02 4.86
N ASP A 483 16.15 11.56 6.06
CA ASP A 483 17.37 12.32 6.36
C ASP A 483 18.66 11.50 6.21
N TYR A 484 18.62 10.19 6.48
CA TYR A 484 19.78 9.32 6.27
C TYR A 484 20.13 9.14 4.78
N GLU A 485 19.15 9.20 3.86
CA GLU A 485 19.42 9.10 2.42
C GLU A 485 20.23 10.30 1.91
N LYS A 486 20.03 11.49 2.50
CA LYS A 486 20.80 12.69 2.16
C LYS A 486 22.31 12.54 2.45
N GLN A 487 22.68 11.63 3.36
CA GLN A 487 24.07 11.34 3.69
C GLN A 487 24.76 10.47 2.63
N PHE A 488 24.01 9.76 1.80
CA PHE A 488 24.52 8.88 0.75
C PHE A 488 24.52 9.51 -0.65
N GLY A 489 24.42 10.84 -0.75
CA GLY A 489 24.61 11.58 -1.99
C GLY A 489 23.34 11.68 -2.86
N TYR A 490 22.23 11.91 -2.23
CA TYR A 490 21.00 12.35 -2.90
C TYR A 490 20.99 13.87 -3.07
#